data_5e4eaad29114b8082e1d394be13db388
#
_entry.id   5e4eaad29114b8082e1d394be13db388
#
_cell.length_a   1.000
_cell.length_b   1.000
_cell.length_c   1.000
_cell.angle_alpha   90.00
_cell.angle_beta   90.00
_cell.angle_gamma   90.00
#
_symmetry.space_group_name_H-M   'P 1'
#
loop_
_entity.id
_entity.type
_entity.pdbx_description
1 polymer ?
#
loop_
_entity_poly.entity_id
_entity_poly.type
_entity_poly.pdbx_seq_one_letter_code
_entity_poly.pdbx_strand_id
1 'polypeptide(L)'
;AIATLGISEIIIFILKFEDWLTRGVKNVTGLPRPVPYEVDLIASPAFQDWATSIGSNATAAASIVVKLCYAGLFSAVLLLVLYLSEIALRSPWGRMMRAIRDNETAAEAMGKDVKARHLQVFVLGSAVIGIAGAMLTTLDGQFTPTSYQPLRFTFLIWVMVIIGGSGNNWGAVLGGFVIWFFWIEAEPMGLWFIDLVSSGMAEDSSLRLHLIGSAAYMRLLTMGVVLLVVLRFAPRGLIPEVKR
;
A
#
# COMPACT_ATOMS: atom_id res chain seq x y z
N ALA A 1 6.41 -20.34 -3.30
CA ALA A 1 5.51 -19.36 -3.97
C ALA A 1 4.12 -19.94 -4.24
N ILE A 2 3.98 -21.07 -5.02
CA ILE A 2 2.65 -21.64 -5.37
C ILE A 2 1.87 -22.10 -4.12
N ALA A 3 2.54 -22.78 -3.18
CA ALA A 3 1.92 -23.23 -1.94
C ALA A 3 1.41 -22.05 -1.08
N THR A 4 2.17 -20.96 -1.00
CA THR A 4 1.77 -19.77 -0.24
C THR A 4 0.58 -19.05 -0.87
N LEU A 5 0.51 -19.00 -2.21
CA LEU A 5 -0.67 -18.51 -2.93
C LEU A 5 -1.89 -19.38 -2.66
N GLY A 6 -1.74 -20.72 -2.72
CA GLY A 6 -2.83 -21.64 -2.40
C GLY A 6 -3.36 -21.46 -0.98
N ILE A 7 -2.48 -21.33 0.01
CA ILE A 7 -2.87 -21.06 1.40
C ILE A 7 -3.60 -19.71 1.53
N SER A 8 -3.12 -18.65 0.85
CA SER A 8 -3.77 -17.36 0.90
C SER A 8 -5.18 -17.39 0.30
N GLU A 9 -5.39 -18.11 -0.79
CA GLU A 9 -6.71 -18.28 -1.39
C GLU A 9 -7.66 -19.08 -0.49
N ILE A 10 -7.17 -20.11 0.19
CA ILE A 10 -7.96 -20.87 1.18
C ILE A 10 -8.40 -19.95 2.33
N ILE A 11 -7.48 -19.12 2.86
CA ILE A 11 -7.80 -18.17 3.94
C ILE A 11 -8.85 -17.15 3.46
N ILE A 12 -8.68 -16.59 2.26
CA ILE A 12 -9.64 -15.66 1.66
C ILE A 12 -11.00 -16.34 1.46
N PHE A 13 -11.02 -17.60 1.02
CA PHE A 13 -12.24 -18.39 0.86
C PHE A 13 -12.97 -18.55 2.20
N ILE A 14 -12.26 -18.94 3.26
CA ILE A 14 -12.81 -19.03 4.62
C ILE A 14 -13.37 -17.67 5.05
N LEU A 15 -12.63 -16.58 4.88
CA LEU A 15 -13.08 -15.23 5.23
C LEU A 15 -14.31 -14.77 4.44
N LYS A 16 -14.51 -15.25 3.22
CA LYS A 16 -15.68 -14.92 2.40
C LYS A 16 -16.93 -15.69 2.75
N PHE A 17 -16.80 -16.93 3.20
CA PHE A 17 -17.95 -17.84 3.32
C PHE A 17 -18.32 -18.21 4.75
N GLU A 18 -17.43 -17.98 5.74
CA GLU A 18 -17.69 -18.33 7.15
C GLU A 18 -18.34 -17.17 7.91
N ASP A 19 -19.66 -17.26 8.11
CA ASP A 19 -20.47 -16.23 8.77
C ASP A 19 -20.06 -15.96 10.22
N TRP A 20 -19.61 -17.01 10.96
CA TRP A 20 -19.25 -16.90 12.38
C TRP A 20 -17.98 -16.06 12.60
N LEU A 21 -17.10 -15.97 11.59
CA LEU A 21 -15.81 -15.29 11.70
C LEU A 21 -15.88 -13.84 11.18
N THR A 22 -16.50 -13.62 10.03
CA THR A 22 -16.44 -12.36 9.29
C THR A 22 -17.79 -11.89 8.76
N ARG A 23 -18.90 -12.47 9.18
CA ARG A 23 -20.23 -12.33 8.57
C ARG A 23 -20.27 -12.75 7.09
N GLY A 24 -19.31 -13.52 6.62
CA GLY A 24 -19.28 -14.10 5.28
C GLY A 24 -19.21 -13.04 4.18
N VAL A 25 -20.10 -13.13 3.19
CA VAL A 25 -20.19 -12.21 2.04
C VAL A 25 -20.65 -10.81 2.46
N LYS A 26 -21.24 -10.66 3.63
CA LYS A 26 -21.71 -9.38 4.14
C LYS A 26 -20.53 -8.56 4.67
N ASN A 27 -20.47 -7.28 4.28
CA ASN A 27 -19.45 -6.38 4.81
C ASN A 27 -19.65 -6.15 6.30
N VAL A 28 -18.56 -6.15 7.06
CA VAL A 28 -18.57 -5.75 8.47
C VAL A 28 -18.38 -4.23 8.50
N THR A 29 -19.44 -3.52 8.87
CA THR A 29 -19.45 -2.06 9.00
C THR A 29 -19.47 -1.64 10.46
N GLY A 30 -19.14 -0.38 10.75
CA GLY A 30 -19.19 0.16 12.12
C GLY A 30 -18.06 -0.37 13.00
N LEU A 31 -16.90 -0.64 12.44
CA LEU A 31 -15.72 -1.06 13.19
C LEU A 31 -15.27 0.07 14.13
N PRO A 32 -14.85 -0.25 15.36
CA PRO A 32 -14.27 0.76 16.25
C PRO A 32 -13.03 1.36 15.62
N ARG A 33 -12.97 2.69 15.59
CA ARG A 33 -11.86 3.45 15.03
C ARG A 33 -11.03 4.09 16.14
N PRO A 34 -9.70 4.21 15.97
CA PRO A 34 -8.85 4.99 16.88
C PRO A 34 -9.10 6.50 16.75
N VAL A 35 -9.72 6.93 15.65
CA VAL A 35 -10.09 8.32 15.36
C VAL A 35 -11.61 8.43 15.31
N PRO A 36 -12.23 9.48 15.89
CA PRO A 36 -13.67 9.68 15.85
C PRO A 36 -14.22 9.69 14.41
N TYR A 37 -15.46 9.27 14.25
CA TYR A 37 -16.14 9.41 12.96
C TYR A 37 -16.40 10.88 12.64
N GLU A 38 -16.41 11.22 11.36
CA GLU A 38 -16.72 12.56 10.88
C GLU A 38 -18.09 13.03 11.38
N VAL A 39 -19.06 12.11 11.47
CA VAL A 39 -20.41 12.38 11.97
C VAL A 39 -20.40 12.81 13.43
N ASP A 40 -19.58 12.15 14.27
CA ASP A 40 -19.47 12.48 15.69
C ASP A 40 -18.84 13.87 15.90
N LEU A 41 -17.85 14.23 15.09
CA LEU A 41 -17.26 15.57 15.11
C LEU A 41 -18.25 16.64 14.68
N ILE A 42 -19.01 16.40 13.61
CA ILE A 42 -20.03 17.34 13.10
C ILE A 42 -21.16 17.52 14.11
N ALA A 43 -21.51 16.49 14.88
CA ALA A 43 -22.54 16.57 15.91
C ALA A 43 -22.11 17.42 17.14
N SER A 44 -20.81 17.66 17.33
CA SER A 44 -20.29 18.46 18.43
C SER A 44 -20.43 19.96 18.17
N PRO A 45 -21.18 20.73 19.01
CA PRO A 45 -21.30 22.18 18.85
C PRO A 45 -19.98 22.91 18.91
N ALA A 46 -19.08 22.49 19.83
CA ALA A 46 -17.76 23.08 19.98
C ALA A 46 -16.90 22.92 18.71
N PHE A 47 -17.05 21.80 18.00
CA PHE A 47 -16.36 21.59 16.75
C PHE A 47 -16.94 22.46 15.62
N GLN A 48 -18.26 22.66 15.59
CA GLN A 48 -18.90 23.53 14.61
C GLN A 48 -18.43 24.99 14.80
N ASP A 49 -18.38 25.47 16.04
CA ASP A 49 -17.91 26.83 16.37
C ASP A 49 -16.43 27.01 15.96
N TRP A 50 -15.60 25.99 16.21
CA TRP A 50 -14.21 26.01 15.77
C TRP A 50 -14.10 26.00 14.23
N ALA A 51 -14.87 25.19 13.53
CA ALA A 51 -14.86 25.13 12.07
C ALA A 51 -15.28 26.48 11.44
N THR A 52 -16.29 27.11 12.00
CA THR A 52 -16.72 28.44 11.55
C THR A 52 -15.69 29.52 11.84
N SER A 53 -14.98 29.45 12.97
CA SER A 53 -13.89 30.39 13.32
C SER A 53 -12.75 30.40 12.32
N ILE A 54 -12.47 29.25 11.68
CA ILE A 54 -11.45 29.12 10.61
C ILE A 54 -12.00 29.35 9.19
N GLY A 55 -13.26 29.77 9.08
CA GLY A 55 -13.92 30.07 7.79
C GLY A 55 -14.24 28.82 6.95
N SER A 56 -14.38 27.65 7.57
CA SER A 56 -14.66 26.39 6.90
C SER A 56 -16.02 25.81 7.28
N ASN A 57 -16.60 24.99 6.39
CA ASN A 57 -17.77 24.20 6.71
C ASN A 57 -17.42 23.06 7.67
N ALA A 58 -18.26 22.79 8.67
CA ALA A 58 -18.04 21.72 9.64
C ALA A 58 -17.79 20.34 8.98
N THR A 59 -18.46 20.03 7.87
CA THR A 59 -18.28 18.79 7.11
C THR A 59 -16.88 18.72 6.47
N ALA A 60 -16.43 19.80 5.84
CA ALA A 60 -15.09 19.85 5.22
C ALA A 60 -14.00 19.80 6.29
N ALA A 61 -14.18 20.56 7.38
CA ALA A 61 -13.25 20.57 8.51
C ALA A 61 -13.13 19.18 9.17
N ALA A 62 -14.25 18.49 9.41
CA ALA A 62 -14.26 17.13 9.98
C ALA A 62 -13.51 16.14 9.08
N SER A 63 -13.75 16.17 7.78
CA SER A 63 -13.05 15.30 6.83
C SER A 63 -11.54 15.56 6.83
N ILE A 64 -11.11 16.81 6.88
CA ILE A 64 -9.67 17.17 6.91
C ILE A 64 -9.05 16.72 8.23
N VAL A 65 -9.68 17.00 9.37
CA VAL A 65 -9.18 16.63 10.70
C VAL A 65 -9.02 15.13 10.82
N VAL A 66 -10.02 14.34 10.44
CA VAL A 66 -9.95 12.86 10.47
C VAL A 66 -8.82 12.34 9.59
N LYS A 67 -8.69 12.86 8.38
CA LYS A 67 -7.59 12.47 7.46
C LYS A 67 -6.23 12.83 8.03
N LEU A 68 -6.07 13.99 8.66
CA LEU A 68 -4.83 14.40 9.30
C LEU A 68 -4.49 13.52 10.51
N CYS A 69 -5.48 13.16 11.33
CA CYS A 69 -5.28 12.23 12.44
C CYS A 69 -4.80 10.85 11.94
N TYR A 70 -5.43 10.32 10.89
CA TYR A 70 -4.97 9.06 10.27
C TYR A 70 -3.59 9.20 9.64
N ALA A 71 -3.30 10.30 8.95
CA ALA A 71 -1.98 10.56 8.40
C ALA A 71 -0.92 10.61 9.50
N GLY A 72 -1.21 11.25 10.62
CA GLY A 72 -0.33 11.27 11.79
C GLY A 72 -0.11 9.87 12.38
N LEU A 73 -1.18 9.12 12.59
CA LEU A 73 -1.12 7.75 13.11
C LEU A 73 -0.29 6.83 12.17
N PHE A 74 -0.57 6.87 10.87
CA PHE A 74 0.13 6.04 9.90
C PHE A 74 1.60 6.44 9.75
N SER A 75 1.89 7.73 9.80
CA SER A 75 3.27 8.22 9.80
C SER A 75 4.03 7.78 11.05
N ALA A 76 3.39 7.80 12.23
CA ALA A 76 4.00 7.33 13.47
C ALA A 76 4.33 5.83 13.39
N VAL A 77 3.41 5.00 12.90
CA VAL A 77 3.65 3.56 12.71
C VAL A 77 4.75 3.31 11.66
N LEU A 78 4.73 4.04 10.54
CA LEU A 78 5.77 3.94 9.51
C LEU A 78 7.15 4.28 10.08
N LEU A 79 7.27 5.38 10.81
CA LEU A 79 8.54 5.78 11.44
C LEU A 79 9.01 4.76 12.47
N LEU A 80 8.09 4.19 13.27
CA LEU A 80 8.41 3.12 14.21
C LEU A 80 8.94 1.87 13.48
N VAL A 81 8.27 1.43 12.42
CA VAL A 81 8.71 0.27 11.62
C VAL A 81 10.06 0.54 10.97
N LEU A 82 10.28 1.73 10.42
CA LEU A 82 11.57 2.13 9.86
C LEU A 82 12.67 2.11 10.91
N TYR A 83 12.41 2.68 12.08
CA TYR A 83 13.37 2.71 13.19
C TYR A 83 13.74 1.28 13.64
N LEU A 84 12.76 0.42 13.84
CA LEU A 84 12.99 -0.98 14.22
C LEU A 84 13.74 -1.75 13.12
N SER A 85 13.41 -1.51 11.85
CA SER A 85 14.10 -2.13 10.70
C SER A 85 15.57 -1.70 10.64
N GLU A 86 15.88 -0.42 10.86
CA GLU A 86 17.25 0.07 10.88
C GLU A 86 18.06 -0.53 12.04
N ILE A 87 17.48 -0.65 13.23
CA ILE A 87 18.12 -1.33 14.36
C ILE A 87 18.38 -2.79 14.04
N ALA A 88 17.37 -3.50 13.50
CA ALA A 88 17.49 -4.91 13.13
C ALA A 88 18.59 -5.12 12.09
N LEU A 89 18.65 -4.29 11.05
CA LEU A 89 19.67 -4.38 10.01
C LEU A 89 21.11 -4.07 10.51
N ARG A 90 21.27 -3.21 11.52
CA ARG A 90 22.57 -2.90 12.13
C ARG A 90 23.01 -3.93 13.17
N SER A 91 22.10 -4.77 13.63
CA SER A 91 22.36 -5.79 14.66
C SER A 91 23.19 -6.96 14.13
N PRO A 92 23.69 -7.87 14.99
CA PRO A 92 24.30 -9.12 14.59
C PRO A 92 23.37 -9.98 13.74
N TRP A 93 22.07 -9.95 14.02
CA TRP A 93 21.04 -10.64 13.26
C TRP A 93 20.99 -10.13 11.79
N GLY A 94 20.98 -8.81 11.59
CA GLY A 94 20.98 -8.22 10.25
C GLY A 94 22.24 -8.53 9.44
N ARG A 95 23.41 -8.59 10.10
CA ARG A 95 24.66 -9.02 9.45
C ARG A 95 24.59 -10.48 8.99
N MET A 96 24.05 -11.35 9.83
CA MET A 96 23.83 -12.77 9.49
C MET A 96 22.84 -12.92 8.32
N MET A 97 21.74 -12.15 8.32
CA MET A 97 20.77 -12.19 7.21
C MET A 97 21.37 -11.75 5.88
N ARG A 98 22.23 -10.75 5.89
CA ARG A 98 22.98 -10.34 4.67
C ARG A 98 23.94 -11.43 4.21
N ALA A 99 24.66 -12.08 5.12
CA ALA A 99 25.55 -13.19 4.77
C ALA A 99 24.78 -14.35 4.13
N ILE A 100 23.59 -14.70 4.66
CA ILE A 100 22.71 -15.72 4.08
C ILE A 100 22.24 -15.30 2.68
N ARG A 101 21.79 -14.04 2.50
CA ARG A 101 21.38 -13.50 1.20
C ARG A 101 22.48 -13.55 0.16
N ASP A 102 23.72 -13.23 0.57
CA ASP A 102 24.85 -13.14 -0.34
C ASP A 102 25.37 -14.53 -0.73
N ASN A 103 25.41 -15.49 0.21
CA ASN A 103 25.77 -16.89 -0.07
C ASN A 103 25.17 -17.85 0.97
N GLU A 104 24.05 -18.45 0.63
CA GLU A 104 23.32 -19.39 1.48
C GLU A 104 24.15 -20.63 1.84
N THR A 105 24.80 -21.22 0.84
CA THR A 105 25.62 -22.44 1.01
C THR A 105 26.80 -22.19 1.95
N ALA A 106 27.48 -21.05 1.82
CA ALA A 106 28.57 -20.68 2.71
C ALA A 106 28.08 -20.46 4.14
N ALA A 107 26.89 -19.83 4.31
CA ALA A 107 26.31 -19.62 5.64
C ALA A 107 25.93 -20.95 6.32
N GLU A 108 25.38 -21.91 5.57
CA GLU A 108 25.10 -23.28 6.07
C GLU A 108 26.39 -24.00 6.48
N ALA A 109 27.44 -23.93 5.65
CA ALA A 109 28.75 -24.53 5.96
C ALA A 109 29.37 -23.95 7.24
N MET A 110 29.06 -22.69 7.57
CA MET A 110 29.43 -22.01 8.82
C MET A 110 28.51 -22.36 10.00
N GLY A 111 27.64 -23.37 9.87
CA GLY A 111 26.73 -23.85 10.90
C GLY A 111 25.53 -22.97 11.19
N LYS A 112 25.10 -22.12 10.24
CA LYS A 112 23.89 -21.31 10.41
C LYS A 112 22.66 -22.08 9.95
N ASP A 113 21.63 -22.08 10.77
CA ASP A 113 20.32 -22.63 10.39
C ASP A 113 19.59 -21.62 9.48
N VAL A 114 19.79 -21.73 8.18
CA VAL A 114 19.24 -20.85 7.17
C VAL A 114 17.71 -20.95 7.11
N LYS A 115 17.16 -22.17 7.24
CA LYS A 115 15.71 -22.39 7.20
C LYS A 115 14.98 -21.68 8.34
N ALA A 116 15.49 -21.80 9.56
CA ALA A 116 14.93 -21.11 10.71
C ALA A 116 15.01 -19.58 10.57
N ARG A 117 16.08 -19.07 9.95
CA ARG A 117 16.24 -17.63 9.70
C ARG A 117 15.27 -17.12 8.63
N HIS A 118 15.10 -17.83 7.54
CA HIS A 118 14.08 -17.50 6.53
C HIS A 118 12.68 -17.48 7.14
N LEU A 119 12.35 -18.47 7.99
CA LEU A 119 11.08 -18.50 8.70
C LEU A 119 10.90 -17.28 9.62
N GLN A 120 11.94 -16.89 10.36
CA GLN A 120 11.88 -15.68 11.21
C GLN A 120 11.57 -14.42 10.40
N VAL A 121 12.24 -14.20 9.26
CA VAL A 121 11.98 -13.04 8.39
C VAL A 121 10.56 -13.10 7.84
N PHE A 122 10.11 -14.27 7.42
CA PHE A 122 8.76 -14.45 6.91
C PHE A 122 7.70 -14.10 7.97
N VAL A 123 7.84 -14.61 9.20
CA VAL A 123 6.90 -14.32 10.30
C VAL A 123 6.92 -12.84 10.67
N LEU A 124 8.10 -12.23 10.82
CA LEU A 124 8.21 -10.80 11.14
C LEU A 124 7.62 -9.92 10.03
N GLY A 125 7.92 -10.23 8.78
CA GLY A 125 7.38 -9.50 7.63
C GLY A 125 5.85 -9.62 7.57
N SER A 126 5.32 -10.83 7.75
CA SER A 126 3.87 -11.05 7.78
C SER A 126 3.17 -10.31 8.91
N ALA A 127 3.80 -10.23 10.10
CA ALA A 127 3.27 -9.47 11.22
C ALA A 127 3.16 -7.97 10.90
N VAL A 128 4.20 -7.39 10.30
CA VAL A 128 4.19 -5.97 9.88
C VAL A 128 3.12 -5.71 8.81
N ILE A 129 2.98 -6.61 7.83
CA ILE A 129 1.92 -6.51 6.81
C ILE A 129 0.54 -6.62 7.46
N GLY A 130 0.37 -7.49 8.47
CA GLY A 130 -0.88 -7.60 9.23
C GLY A 130 -1.27 -6.28 9.92
N ILE A 131 -0.31 -5.57 10.51
CA ILE A 131 -0.52 -4.23 11.09
C ILE A 131 -0.99 -3.25 10.00
N ALA A 132 -0.34 -3.23 8.84
CA ALA A 132 -0.73 -2.37 7.74
C ALA A 132 -2.15 -2.68 7.22
N GLY A 133 -2.52 -3.97 7.17
CA GLY A 133 -3.88 -4.41 6.81
C GLY A 133 -4.93 -3.93 7.83
N ALA A 134 -4.64 -4.04 9.13
CA ALA A 134 -5.53 -3.52 10.17
C ALA A 134 -5.70 -1.99 10.07
N MET A 135 -4.63 -1.25 9.78
CA MET A 135 -4.67 0.20 9.57
C MET A 135 -5.55 0.57 8.38
N LEU A 136 -5.43 -0.17 7.27
CA LEU A 136 -6.27 0.04 6.08
C LEU A 136 -7.76 -0.21 6.40
N THR A 137 -8.06 -1.30 7.09
CA THR A 137 -9.43 -1.64 7.50
C THR A 137 -10.06 -0.58 8.42
N THR A 138 -9.27 -0.01 9.35
CA THR A 138 -9.75 1.07 10.23
C THR A 138 -9.97 2.39 9.47
N LEU A 139 -9.14 2.68 8.47
CA LEU A 139 -9.32 3.85 7.61
C LEU A 139 -10.60 3.74 6.79
N ASP A 140 -10.83 2.58 6.16
CA ASP A 140 -12.04 2.32 5.37
C ASP A 140 -13.31 2.25 6.26
N GLY A 141 -13.15 1.96 7.56
CA GLY A 141 -14.24 1.82 8.53
C GLY A 141 -15.14 0.61 8.29
N GLN A 142 -14.73 -0.25 7.38
CA GLN A 142 -15.43 -1.48 7.03
C GLN A 142 -14.43 -2.55 6.61
N PHE A 143 -14.79 -3.80 6.85
CA PHE A 143 -14.07 -4.94 6.34
C PHE A 143 -14.87 -5.59 5.22
N THR A 144 -14.30 -5.59 4.01
CA THR A 144 -14.91 -6.19 2.83
C THR A 144 -13.94 -7.20 2.24
N PRO A 145 -14.14 -8.51 2.47
CA PRO A 145 -13.20 -9.55 2.01
C PRO A 145 -12.94 -9.54 0.51
N THR A 146 -13.92 -9.11 -0.30
CA THR A 146 -13.83 -9.04 -1.77
C THR A 146 -12.96 -7.89 -2.28
N SER A 147 -12.70 -6.86 -1.47
CA SER A 147 -11.88 -5.71 -1.86
C SER A 147 -10.39 -6.05 -1.93
N TYR A 148 -9.97 -7.08 -1.19
CA TYR A 148 -8.57 -7.48 -1.14
C TYR A 148 -8.25 -8.47 -2.27
N GLN A 149 -7.69 -7.95 -3.36
CA GLN A 149 -7.23 -8.75 -4.49
C GLN A 149 -5.72 -9.00 -4.35
N PRO A 150 -5.30 -10.22 -3.96
CA PRO A 150 -3.89 -10.51 -3.64
C PRO A 150 -2.95 -10.18 -4.79
N LEU A 151 -3.32 -10.55 -6.00
CA LEU A 151 -2.48 -10.33 -7.18
C LEU A 151 -2.20 -8.85 -7.43
N ARG A 152 -3.23 -7.99 -7.33
CA ARG A 152 -3.11 -6.54 -7.53
C ARG A 152 -2.21 -5.90 -6.48
N PHE A 153 -2.47 -6.16 -5.18
CA PHE A 153 -1.70 -5.57 -4.10
C PHE A 153 -0.26 -6.07 -4.08
N THR A 154 -0.04 -7.37 -4.30
CA THR A 154 1.31 -7.94 -4.37
C THR A 154 2.11 -7.33 -5.52
N PHE A 155 1.50 -7.18 -6.70
CA PHE A 155 2.16 -6.56 -7.85
C PHE A 155 2.56 -5.11 -7.55
N LEU A 156 1.65 -4.30 -6.99
CA LEU A 156 1.94 -2.91 -6.64
C LEU A 156 3.10 -2.80 -5.63
N ILE A 157 3.10 -3.64 -4.59
CA ILE A 157 4.17 -3.65 -3.58
C ILE A 157 5.52 -4.01 -4.23
N TRP A 158 5.54 -4.99 -5.12
CA TRP A 158 6.77 -5.34 -5.85
C TRP A 158 7.29 -4.18 -6.67
N VAL A 159 6.41 -3.52 -7.41
CA VAL A 159 6.77 -2.33 -8.21
C VAL A 159 7.31 -1.21 -7.32
N MET A 160 6.67 -0.95 -6.16
CA MET A 160 7.14 0.03 -5.17
C MET A 160 8.57 -0.27 -4.69
N VAL A 161 8.84 -1.52 -4.32
CA VAL A 161 10.15 -1.93 -3.82
C VAL A 161 11.23 -1.90 -4.92
N ILE A 162 10.90 -2.37 -6.13
CA ILE A 162 11.85 -2.37 -7.26
C ILE A 162 12.21 -0.93 -7.65
N ILE A 163 11.21 -0.07 -7.79
CA ILE A 163 11.41 1.33 -8.17
C ILE A 163 12.13 2.10 -7.09
N GLY A 164 11.75 1.90 -5.84
CA GLY A 164 12.40 2.55 -4.71
C GLY A 164 13.86 2.15 -4.53
N GLY A 165 14.17 0.89 -4.80
CA GLY A 165 15.48 0.26 -4.61
C GLY A 165 15.44 -0.85 -3.57
N SER A 166 15.53 -2.09 -4.04
CA SER A 166 15.57 -3.27 -3.18
C SER A 166 16.82 -3.25 -2.30
N GLY A 167 16.65 -3.48 -1.01
CA GLY A 167 17.75 -3.47 -0.04
C GLY A 167 17.97 -2.16 0.70
N ASN A 168 17.16 -1.13 0.41
CA ASN A 168 17.18 0.13 1.13
C ASN A 168 15.79 0.46 1.70
N ASN A 169 15.68 0.62 3.03
CA ASN A 169 14.40 0.92 3.69
C ASN A 169 13.80 2.26 3.21
N TRP A 170 14.63 3.28 3.03
CA TRP A 170 14.21 4.59 2.52
C TRP A 170 13.80 4.51 1.05
N GLY A 171 14.45 3.62 0.29
CA GLY A 171 14.05 3.31 -1.07
C GLY A 171 12.62 2.75 -1.12
N ALA A 172 12.29 1.80 -0.26
CA ALA A 172 10.95 1.23 -0.19
C ALA A 172 9.88 2.31 0.13
N VAL A 173 10.18 3.23 1.05
CA VAL A 173 9.28 4.36 1.39
C VAL A 173 9.11 5.29 0.19
N LEU A 174 10.21 5.72 -0.43
CA LEU A 174 10.14 6.60 -1.60
C LEU A 174 9.37 5.93 -2.75
N GLY A 175 9.65 4.65 -3.02
CA GLY A 175 8.94 3.88 -4.04
C GLY A 175 7.45 3.79 -3.77
N GLY A 176 7.05 3.62 -2.50
CA GLY A 176 5.66 3.66 -2.06
C GLY A 176 4.98 4.97 -2.41
N PHE A 177 5.58 6.11 -2.07
CA PHE A 177 5.02 7.44 -2.40
C PHE A 177 4.97 7.69 -3.90
N VAL A 178 6.04 7.39 -4.63
CA VAL A 178 6.12 7.60 -6.08
C VAL A 178 5.06 6.78 -6.81
N ILE A 179 4.97 5.48 -6.49
CA ILE A 179 4.00 4.61 -7.16
C ILE A 179 2.57 4.96 -6.78
N TRP A 180 2.31 5.31 -5.52
CA TRP A 180 0.99 5.72 -5.09
C TRP A 180 0.55 7.03 -5.77
N PHE A 181 1.47 7.98 -5.94
CA PHE A 181 1.23 9.20 -6.71
C PHE A 181 0.83 8.87 -8.16
N PHE A 182 1.63 8.07 -8.86
CA PHE A 182 1.30 7.67 -10.23
C PHE A 182 0.01 6.85 -10.31
N TRP A 183 -0.29 6.04 -9.30
CA TRP A 183 -1.54 5.29 -9.23
C TRP A 183 -2.78 6.17 -9.13
N ILE A 184 -2.70 7.27 -8.38
CA ILE A 184 -3.81 8.23 -8.23
C ILE A 184 -3.92 9.09 -9.49
N GLU A 185 -2.81 9.62 -9.98
CA GLU A 185 -2.79 10.58 -11.09
C GLU A 185 -2.96 9.93 -12.48
N ALA A 186 -2.74 8.63 -12.61
CA ALA A 186 -2.78 7.95 -13.91
C ALA A 186 -4.14 8.05 -14.61
N GLU A 187 -5.24 7.99 -13.89
CA GLU A 187 -6.59 8.07 -14.47
C GLU A 187 -6.96 9.51 -14.85
N PRO A 188 -6.79 10.53 -13.99
CA PRO A 188 -6.98 11.93 -14.38
C PRO A 188 -6.11 12.36 -15.55
N MET A 189 -4.83 11.98 -15.54
CA MET A 189 -3.92 12.25 -16.65
C MET A 189 -4.36 11.54 -17.94
N GLY A 190 -4.84 10.30 -17.81
CA GLY A 190 -5.37 9.53 -18.93
C GLY A 190 -6.62 10.19 -19.54
N LEU A 191 -7.53 10.65 -18.71
CA LEU A 191 -8.72 11.38 -19.16
C LEU A 191 -8.34 12.69 -19.86
N TRP A 192 -7.44 13.48 -19.26
CA TRP A 192 -6.94 14.71 -19.87
C TRP A 192 -6.28 14.45 -21.24
N PHE A 193 -5.48 13.39 -21.34
CA PHE A 193 -4.85 13.00 -22.61
C PHE A 193 -5.89 12.56 -23.66
N ILE A 194 -6.90 11.77 -23.24
CA ILE A 194 -8.00 11.35 -24.12
C ILE A 194 -8.78 12.57 -24.61
N ASP A 195 -9.10 13.52 -23.73
CA ASP A 195 -9.80 14.75 -24.11
C ASP A 195 -8.99 15.59 -25.13
N LEU A 196 -7.67 15.68 -24.91
CA LEU A 196 -6.78 16.37 -25.83
C LEU A 196 -6.78 15.71 -27.23
N VAL A 197 -6.66 14.39 -27.30
CA VAL A 197 -6.64 13.64 -28.56
C VAL A 197 -8.02 13.61 -29.23
N SER A 198 -9.09 13.60 -28.45
CA SER A 198 -10.46 13.56 -28.96
C SER A 198 -11.12 14.93 -29.12
N SER A 199 -10.39 16.03 -28.91
CA SER A 199 -10.91 17.40 -29.01
C SER A 199 -11.56 17.76 -30.36
N GLY A 200 -11.17 17.06 -31.43
CA GLY A 200 -11.76 17.20 -32.78
C GLY A 200 -12.89 16.23 -33.10
N MET A 201 -13.28 15.35 -32.17
CA MET A 201 -14.31 14.34 -32.37
C MET A 201 -15.67 14.81 -31.81
N ALA A 202 -16.77 14.37 -32.44
CA ALA A 202 -18.11 14.62 -31.89
C ALA A 202 -18.25 13.95 -30.51
N GLU A 203 -19.00 14.59 -29.60
CA GLU A 203 -19.20 14.10 -28.23
C GLU A 203 -19.84 12.71 -28.18
N ASP A 204 -20.72 12.38 -29.11
CA ASP A 204 -21.42 11.10 -29.25
C ASP A 204 -20.63 10.06 -30.06
N SER A 205 -19.38 10.35 -30.44
CA SER A 205 -18.57 9.40 -31.20
C SER A 205 -18.32 8.12 -30.38
N SER A 206 -18.67 6.98 -30.98
CA SER A 206 -18.44 5.64 -30.36
C SER A 206 -16.97 5.43 -29.95
N LEU A 207 -16.02 6.00 -30.72
CA LEU A 207 -14.60 5.94 -30.41
C LEU A 207 -14.26 6.75 -29.16
N ARG A 208 -14.78 7.97 -29.01
CA ARG A 208 -14.57 8.82 -27.84
C ARG A 208 -15.12 8.16 -26.58
N LEU A 209 -16.34 7.62 -26.62
CA LEU A 209 -16.95 6.91 -25.50
C LEU A 209 -16.14 5.67 -25.11
N HIS A 210 -15.61 4.92 -26.07
CA HIS A 210 -14.76 3.78 -25.81
C HIS A 210 -13.43 4.18 -25.15
N LEU A 211 -12.79 5.26 -25.62
CA LEU A 211 -11.55 5.78 -25.03
C LEU A 211 -11.76 6.24 -23.58
N ILE A 212 -12.84 6.99 -23.30
CA ILE A 212 -13.19 7.44 -21.94
C ILE A 212 -13.45 6.23 -21.03
N GLY A 213 -14.21 5.23 -21.50
CA GLY A 213 -14.44 3.98 -20.77
C GLY A 213 -13.15 3.19 -20.49
N SER A 214 -12.13 3.39 -21.32
CA SER A 214 -10.83 2.73 -21.16
C SER A 214 -9.85 3.47 -20.25
N ALA A 215 -10.20 4.67 -19.75
CA ALA A 215 -9.32 5.50 -18.91
C ALA A 215 -8.87 4.76 -17.62
N ALA A 216 -9.72 3.91 -17.05
CA ALA A 216 -9.38 3.11 -15.88
C ALA A 216 -8.19 2.15 -16.11
N TYR A 217 -7.99 1.69 -17.35
CA TYR A 217 -6.85 0.82 -17.72
C TYR A 217 -5.54 1.60 -17.84
N MET A 218 -5.60 2.93 -17.94
CA MET A 218 -4.40 3.80 -17.96
C MET A 218 -3.55 3.63 -16.70
N ARG A 219 -4.14 3.27 -15.57
CA ARG A 219 -3.39 2.95 -14.35
C ARG A 219 -2.40 1.81 -14.55
N LEU A 220 -2.84 0.71 -15.13
CA LEU A 220 -1.98 -0.45 -15.38
C LEU A 220 -0.92 -0.16 -16.44
N LEU A 221 -1.29 0.57 -17.50
CA LEU A 221 -0.36 1.01 -18.52
C LEU A 221 0.73 1.91 -17.94
N THR A 222 0.34 2.93 -17.17
CA THR A 222 1.26 3.85 -16.51
C THR A 222 2.21 3.11 -15.58
N MET A 223 1.71 2.15 -14.78
CA MET A 223 2.57 1.33 -13.91
C MET A 223 3.59 0.52 -14.72
N GLY A 224 3.17 -0.09 -15.83
CA GLY A 224 4.08 -0.82 -16.72
C GLY A 224 5.15 0.10 -17.34
N VAL A 225 4.76 1.28 -17.83
CA VAL A 225 5.67 2.26 -18.39
C VAL A 225 6.66 2.78 -17.34
N VAL A 226 6.17 3.15 -16.15
CA VAL A 226 7.03 3.63 -15.06
C VAL A 226 8.04 2.55 -14.66
N LEU A 227 7.61 1.28 -14.56
CA LEU A 227 8.50 0.17 -14.27
C LEU A 227 9.58 0.01 -15.35
N LEU A 228 9.19 0.03 -16.63
CA LEU A 228 10.15 -0.08 -17.75
C LEU A 228 11.16 1.07 -17.76
N VAL A 229 10.69 2.30 -17.55
CA VAL A 229 11.55 3.49 -17.50
C VAL A 229 12.54 3.37 -16.34
N VAL A 230 12.09 3.00 -15.16
CA VAL A 230 12.99 2.88 -14.00
C VAL A 230 13.99 1.74 -14.20
N LEU A 231 13.55 0.58 -14.68
CA LEU A 231 14.47 -0.54 -14.94
C LEU A 231 15.50 -0.19 -16.04
N ARG A 232 15.14 0.66 -17.00
CA ARG A 232 16.04 1.11 -18.07
C ARG A 232 17.07 2.13 -17.60
N PHE A 233 16.65 3.11 -16.80
CA PHE A 233 17.48 4.26 -16.43
C PHE A 233 18.05 4.17 -15.01
N ALA A 234 17.36 3.49 -14.09
CA ALA A 234 17.77 3.28 -12.70
C ALA A 234 17.62 1.80 -12.28
N PRO A 235 18.39 0.87 -12.88
CA PRO A 235 18.22 -0.58 -12.65
C PRO A 235 18.47 -1.01 -11.20
N ARG A 236 19.08 -0.16 -10.36
CA ARG A 236 19.29 -0.38 -8.92
C ARG A 236 18.22 0.30 -8.06
N GLY A 237 17.17 0.85 -8.69
CA GLY A 237 16.15 1.67 -8.04
C GLY A 237 16.59 3.12 -7.84
N LEU A 238 15.67 3.95 -7.34
CA LEU A 238 15.90 5.38 -7.12
C LEU A 238 16.90 5.64 -5.98
N ILE A 239 16.85 4.82 -4.93
CA ILE A 239 17.81 4.86 -3.81
C ILE A 239 18.48 3.49 -3.70
N PRO A 240 19.63 3.30 -4.33
CA PRO A 240 20.33 2.01 -4.33
C PRO A 240 20.84 1.62 -2.94
N GLU A 241 21.02 0.32 -2.71
CA GLU A 241 21.65 -0.20 -1.49
C GLU A 241 23.11 0.28 -1.41
N VAL A 242 23.46 0.90 -0.28
CA VAL A 242 24.85 1.25 0.03
C VAL A 242 25.55 -0.03 0.52
N LYS A 243 26.42 -0.60 -0.29
CA LYS A 243 27.28 -1.70 0.15
C LYS A 243 28.23 -1.20 1.23
N ARG A 244 28.00 -1.61 2.47
CA ARG A 244 28.86 -1.38 3.63
C ARG A 244 29.62 -2.65 3.95
#